data_49167a8aec7cee3dbb9192f32dfe1a9a
#
_entry.id   49167a8aec7cee3dbb9192f32dfe1a9a
#
_cell.length_a   1.000
_cell.length_b   1.000
_cell.length_c   1.000
_cell.angle_alpha   90.00
_cell.angle_beta   90.00
_cell.angle_gamma   90.00
#
_symmetry.space_group_name_H-M   'P 1'
#
loop_
_entity.id
_entity.type
_entity.pdbx_description
1 polymer ?
#
loop_
_entity_poly.entity_id
_entity_poly.type
_entity_poly.pdbx_seq_one_letter_code
_entity_poly.pdbx_strand_id
1 'polypeptide(L)'
;MNNTPHTNCLTLRLLHAAKGYKAVAFDIFDTLLKRDCAHPADLFALMEVTHQAALGFAGARAAAEAETRQTLGREVTLAEIYAHPVLRGTDPAAECAAELAMIAPNRPVAQAAAACHARGQKVYAVSDMYLPKEQIEAILQKCGLDFLDGVFVSCEYGVQKRSGKLFKLFLQQTALRPAEVLFVGDSPRADFAGAALAGIRCFLLPQPTPLPYTKTPADAVGGVAIATLQNCCQNLNPSAALGAELLGPLAVGFATWLHGQRAAIPGAKLVFLARDMYLVRQVYQLLYPEEETFYLKASRQSLLPALLQCPMNEQALALLADTLPRQQLTQRQIAAYLGFDSPKGHTTKTYDLRTRPLPCRTKEMLLALAAHSKLPEGEPLRRRAEQARAYLEQAGLTDSPVLLVDIGSGGTTQRVLEELLHTQLYGCYLACDARLHQNLPPERAKTFLFDGCPAPLWYWVGQPMLEVLLSEPCGPTVGYHAQAGQMVPEIGKAGADNRAITAPLWQGMRAFVQRWQAGPLREVQIPPQTCIAAFLQMVQAPRMQEVRTLGEITVEDGGSWKLAAPAGWGAYLHAPAQLKRDLAQARWKPAFLQGLFGVPLPYGKVYAALKHKK
;
A
#
# COMPACT_ATOMS: atom_id res chain seq x y z
N MET A 1 0.99 13.81 -29.27
CA MET A 1 -0.28 13.89 -28.56
C MET A 1 -0.04 14.77 -27.33
N ASN A 2 -0.72 15.90 -27.25
CA ASN A 2 -0.43 17.00 -26.34
C ASN A 2 -0.64 16.64 -24.86
N ASN A 3 0.44 16.38 -24.14
CA ASN A 3 0.45 16.41 -22.67
C ASN A 3 0.46 17.86 -22.22
N THR A 4 -0.68 18.52 -22.21
CA THR A 4 -0.87 19.71 -21.39
C THR A 4 -0.90 19.24 -19.93
N PRO A 5 0.06 19.65 -19.07
CA PRO A 5 0.02 19.30 -17.66
C PRO A 5 -1.28 19.88 -17.08
N HIS A 6 -2.06 19.05 -16.39
CA HIS A 6 -3.21 19.49 -15.61
C HIS A 6 -2.72 20.53 -14.60
N THR A 7 -2.86 21.80 -14.95
CA THR A 7 -2.47 22.91 -14.07
C THR A 7 -3.34 22.80 -12.82
N ASN A 8 -2.71 22.49 -11.69
CA ASN A 8 -3.41 22.27 -10.42
C ASN A 8 -4.20 23.53 -10.07
N CYS A 9 -5.40 23.39 -9.55
CA CYS A 9 -6.25 24.49 -9.09
C CYS A 9 -5.50 25.45 -8.14
N LEU A 10 -4.60 24.94 -7.31
CA LEU A 10 -3.77 25.76 -6.41
C LEU A 10 -2.78 26.65 -7.19
N THR A 11 -2.10 26.12 -8.20
CA THR A 11 -1.20 26.90 -9.07
C THR A 11 -1.95 28.09 -9.71
N LEU A 12 -3.15 27.84 -10.26
CA LEU A 12 -3.97 28.91 -10.88
C LEU A 12 -4.39 29.96 -9.86
N ARG A 13 -4.79 29.57 -8.66
CA ARG A 13 -5.16 30.49 -7.58
C ARG A 13 -3.99 31.36 -7.14
N LEU A 14 -2.79 30.77 -7.01
CA LEU A 14 -1.56 31.51 -6.69
C LEU A 14 -1.21 32.50 -7.78
N LEU A 15 -1.23 32.11 -9.05
CA LEU A 15 -0.95 32.99 -10.19
C LEU A 15 -1.97 34.12 -10.32
N HIS A 16 -3.22 33.87 -9.95
CA HIS A 16 -4.23 34.92 -9.90
C HIS A 16 -3.96 35.91 -8.76
N ALA A 17 -3.61 35.38 -7.57
CA ALA A 17 -3.28 36.22 -6.40
C ALA A 17 -2.00 37.04 -6.62
N ALA A 18 -1.01 36.52 -7.35
CA ALA A 18 0.26 37.20 -7.64
C ALA A 18 0.15 38.28 -8.71
N LYS A 19 -1.01 38.37 -9.41
CA LYS A 19 -1.20 39.37 -10.47
C LYS A 19 -1.12 40.80 -9.93
N GLY A 20 -0.28 41.63 -10.57
CA GLY A 20 -0.11 43.03 -10.21
C GLY A 20 0.98 43.35 -9.17
N TYR A 21 1.56 42.34 -8.53
CA TYR A 21 2.72 42.51 -7.65
C TYR A 21 4.02 42.55 -8.45
N LYS A 22 5.01 43.32 -8.00
CA LYS A 22 6.35 43.33 -8.60
C LYS A 22 7.17 42.14 -8.17
N ALA A 23 6.94 41.67 -6.94
CA ALA A 23 7.62 40.53 -6.38
C ALA A 23 6.67 39.57 -5.67
N VAL A 24 7.04 38.29 -5.68
CA VAL A 24 6.38 37.25 -4.87
C VAL A 24 7.44 36.60 -3.97
N ALA A 25 7.21 36.58 -2.68
CA ALA A 25 8.09 35.93 -1.71
C ALA A 25 7.38 34.71 -1.15
N PHE A 26 8.12 33.64 -0.96
CA PHE A 26 7.60 32.36 -0.49
C PHE A 26 8.30 31.93 0.81
N ASP A 27 7.56 31.34 1.72
CA ASP A 27 8.17 30.46 2.70
C ASP A 27 8.75 29.22 2.02
N ILE A 28 9.72 28.54 2.66
CA ILE A 28 10.43 27.41 2.07
C ILE A 28 9.77 26.10 2.49
N PHE A 29 9.85 25.74 3.77
CA PHE A 29 9.38 24.46 4.27
C PHE A 29 7.86 24.43 4.39
N ASP A 30 7.25 23.32 4.04
CA ASP A 30 5.80 23.14 3.95
C ASP A 30 5.08 24.07 2.97
N THR A 31 5.81 24.99 2.32
CA THR A 31 5.36 25.91 1.28
C THR A 31 5.95 25.58 -0.09
N LEU A 32 7.18 26.05 -0.43
CA LEU A 32 7.87 25.69 -1.68
C LEU A 32 8.29 24.22 -1.72
N LEU A 33 8.65 23.69 -0.55
CA LEU A 33 9.13 22.36 -0.36
C LEU A 33 8.20 21.57 0.57
N LYS A 34 8.25 20.24 0.47
CA LYS A 34 7.59 19.30 1.37
C LYS A 34 8.61 18.32 1.93
N ARG A 35 8.54 18.08 3.23
CA ARG A 35 9.28 17.01 3.89
C ARG A 35 8.49 15.69 3.81
N ASP A 36 9.20 14.58 3.68
CA ASP A 36 8.64 13.24 3.82
C ASP A 36 8.69 12.76 5.28
N CYS A 37 8.35 13.64 6.21
CA CYS A 37 8.14 13.34 7.63
C CYS A 37 6.93 14.12 8.16
N ALA A 38 6.23 13.55 9.15
CA ALA A 38 5.03 14.15 9.71
C ALA A 38 5.37 15.39 10.54
N HIS A 39 6.47 15.33 11.28
CA HIS A 39 7.01 16.44 12.05
C HIS A 39 8.50 16.64 11.76
N PRO A 40 9.03 17.86 11.77
CA PRO A 40 10.46 18.10 11.56
C PRO A 40 11.36 17.29 12.52
N ALA A 41 10.93 17.09 13.76
CA ALA A 41 11.66 16.29 14.76
C ALA A 41 11.74 14.80 14.43
N ASP A 42 10.86 14.27 13.59
CA ASP A 42 10.92 12.86 13.16
C ASP A 42 12.19 12.56 12.37
N LEU A 43 12.80 13.59 11.76
CA LEU A 43 14.10 13.47 11.08
C LEU A 43 15.17 12.91 12.01
N PHE A 44 15.21 13.37 13.26
CA PHE A 44 16.21 12.92 14.23
C PHE A 44 16.01 11.46 14.64
N ALA A 45 14.75 11.05 14.82
CA ALA A 45 14.43 9.65 15.08
C ALA A 45 14.76 8.75 13.87
N LEU A 46 14.62 9.26 12.65
CA LEU A 46 15.02 8.53 11.44
C LEU A 46 16.53 8.37 11.33
N MET A 47 17.31 9.37 11.73
CA MET A 47 18.76 9.26 11.78
C MET A 47 19.21 8.15 12.72
N GLU A 48 18.51 7.92 13.85
CA GLU A 48 18.73 6.76 14.72
C GLU A 48 18.40 5.43 14.02
N VAL A 49 17.23 5.33 13.38
CA VAL A 49 16.77 4.12 12.68
C VAL A 49 17.69 3.74 11.53
N THR A 50 18.25 4.73 10.83
CA THR A 50 19.18 4.52 9.70
C THR A 50 20.65 4.44 10.16
N HIS A 51 20.91 4.36 11.45
CA HIS A 51 22.26 4.29 12.04
C HIS A 51 23.19 5.47 11.67
N GLN A 52 22.63 6.61 11.26
CA GLN A 52 23.35 7.86 11.03
C GLN A 52 23.61 8.61 12.34
N ALA A 53 22.88 8.27 13.40
CA ALA A 53 23.05 8.78 14.74
C ALA A 53 22.89 7.67 15.79
N ALA A 54 23.46 7.87 16.98
CA ALA A 54 23.33 6.95 18.09
C ALA A 54 21.92 7.01 18.71
N LEU A 55 21.50 5.93 19.35
CA LEU A 55 20.23 5.88 20.08
C LEU A 55 20.16 6.96 21.16
N GLY A 56 19.06 7.68 21.25
CA GLY A 56 18.85 8.83 22.13
C GLY A 56 19.20 10.18 21.51
N PHE A 57 19.76 10.21 20.30
CA PHE A 57 20.10 11.43 19.58
C PHE A 57 18.90 12.35 19.38
N ALA A 58 17.74 11.82 19.00
CA ALA A 58 16.54 12.61 18.72
C ALA A 58 16.15 13.48 19.92
N GLY A 59 16.11 12.90 21.10
CA GLY A 59 15.83 13.63 22.34
C GLY A 59 16.91 14.65 22.69
N ALA A 60 18.17 14.26 22.59
CA ALA A 60 19.31 15.13 22.86
C ALA A 60 19.36 16.34 21.91
N ARG A 61 19.11 16.11 20.60
CA ARG A 61 19.10 17.16 19.57
C ARG A 61 17.96 18.17 19.79
N ALA A 62 16.76 17.67 20.10
CA ALA A 62 15.61 18.54 20.40
C ALA A 62 15.83 19.38 21.66
N ALA A 63 16.39 18.79 22.74
CA ALA A 63 16.72 19.49 23.96
C ALA A 63 17.82 20.56 23.73
N ALA A 64 18.89 20.22 23.03
CA ALA A 64 19.96 21.14 22.68
C ALA A 64 19.45 22.38 21.93
N GLU A 65 18.57 22.21 20.95
CA GLU A 65 17.96 23.34 20.24
C GLU A 65 17.15 24.24 21.18
N ALA A 66 16.28 23.64 21.99
CA ALA A 66 15.41 24.38 22.91
C ALA A 66 16.23 25.18 23.94
N GLU A 67 17.25 24.57 24.56
CA GLU A 67 18.12 25.21 25.56
C GLU A 67 18.98 26.29 24.92
N THR A 68 19.54 26.08 23.73
CA THR A 68 20.33 27.08 23.01
C THR A 68 19.47 28.30 22.64
N ARG A 69 18.25 28.11 22.14
CA ARG A 69 17.30 29.19 21.87
C ARG A 69 16.94 29.98 23.14
N GLN A 70 16.70 29.27 24.23
CA GLN A 70 16.38 29.90 25.52
C GLN A 70 17.58 30.72 26.05
N THR A 71 18.79 30.18 25.99
CA THR A 71 20.00 30.83 26.47
C THR A 71 20.36 32.08 25.68
N LEU A 72 20.26 32.02 24.35
CA LEU A 72 20.65 33.13 23.47
C LEU A 72 19.51 34.16 23.27
N GLY A 73 18.26 33.79 23.55
CA GLY A 73 17.10 34.70 23.42
C GLY A 73 16.84 35.19 22.00
N ARG A 74 17.38 34.51 20.98
CA ARG A 74 17.27 34.86 19.56
C ARG A 74 17.18 33.61 18.69
N GLU A 75 17.07 33.83 17.37
CA GLU A 75 17.21 32.73 16.42
C GLU A 75 18.65 32.19 16.43
N VAL A 76 18.78 30.87 16.31
CA VAL A 76 20.04 30.14 16.46
C VAL A 76 20.45 29.47 15.13
N THR A 77 21.77 29.26 14.99
CA THR A 77 22.34 28.52 13.86
C THR A 77 22.53 27.04 14.21
N LEU A 78 22.65 26.18 13.19
CA LEU A 78 22.98 24.78 13.38
C LEU A 78 24.29 24.60 14.18
N ALA A 79 25.30 25.41 13.88
CA ALA A 79 26.58 25.36 14.57
C ALA A 79 26.44 25.66 16.08
N GLU A 80 25.62 26.64 16.47
CA GLU A 80 25.35 26.96 17.88
C GLU A 80 24.60 25.83 18.59
N ILE A 81 23.67 25.16 17.92
CA ILE A 81 22.97 23.99 18.47
C ILE A 81 23.95 22.84 18.71
N TYR A 82 24.82 22.55 17.75
CA TYR A 82 25.79 21.45 17.85
C TYR A 82 26.98 21.77 18.76
N ALA A 83 27.18 23.05 19.14
CA ALA A 83 28.11 23.43 20.20
C ALA A 83 27.62 23.02 21.59
N HIS A 84 26.34 22.63 21.75
CA HIS A 84 25.79 22.18 23.02
C HIS A 84 26.48 20.90 23.51
N PRO A 85 26.87 20.80 24.81
CA PRO A 85 27.65 19.68 25.34
C PRO A 85 27.03 18.29 25.12
N VAL A 86 25.68 18.18 25.09
CA VAL A 86 24.96 16.92 24.91
C VAL A 86 25.16 16.34 23.51
N LEU A 87 25.54 17.15 22.51
CA LEU A 87 25.78 16.73 21.13
C LEU A 87 27.27 16.56 20.81
N ARG A 88 28.14 16.60 21.81
CA ARG A 88 29.60 16.45 21.61
C ARG A 88 29.91 15.13 20.90
N GLY A 89 30.63 15.22 19.77
CA GLY A 89 31.02 14.06 18.95
C GLY A 89 29.98 13.64 17.91
N THR A 90 28.87 14.38 17.76
CA THR A 90 27.95 14.21 16.66
C THR A 90 28.28 15.16 15.50
N ASP A 91 28.00 14.75 14.27
CA ASP A 91 28.32 15.50 13.06
C ASP A 91 27.08 16.25 12.53
N PRO A 92 27.08 17.60 12.49
CA PRO A 92 25.98 18.37 11.90
C PRO A 92 25.80 18.13 10.39
N ALA A 93 26.83 17.66 9.67
CA ALA A 93 26.72 17.35 8.27
C ALA A 93 25.77 16.15 8.01
N ALA A 94 25.67 15.22 8.95
CA ALA A 94 24.72 14.12 8.87
C ALA A 94 23.26 14.62 8.92
N GLU A 95 22.93 15.60 9.78
CA GLU A 95 21.60 16.24 9.80
C GLU A 95 21.31 16.96 8.48
N CYS A 96 22.28 17.72 7.94
CA CYS A 96 22.14 18.39 6.64
C CYS A 96 21.87 17.40 5.50
N ALA A 97 22.57 16.27 5.48
CA ALA A 97 22.39 15.22 4.49
C ALA A 97 21.03 14.54 4.62
N ALA A 98 20.60 14.25 5.85
CA ALA A 98 19.29 13.66 6.13
C ALA A 98 18.15 14.63 5.72
N GLU A 99 18.24 15.91 6.05
CA GLU A 99 17.27 16.92 5.62
C GLU A 99 17.19 16.98 4.09
N LEU A 100 18.33 17.06 3.42
CA LEU A 100 18.39 17.08 1.95
C LEU A 100 17.75 15.83 1.35
N ALA A 101 17.93 14.63 1.94
CA ALA A 101 17.37 13.39 1.45
C ALA A 101 15.83 13.34 1.54
N MET A 102 15.26 13.95 2.60
CA MET A 102 13.83 13.91 2.92
C MET A 102 12.98 14.98 2.21
N ILE A 103 13.60 15.85 1.41
CA ILE A 103 12.92 16.98 0.79
C ILE A 103 12.59 16.75 -0.68
N ALA A 104 11.41 17.23 -1.08
CA ALA A 104 10.99 17.34 -2.46
C ALA A 104 10.19 18.64 -2.70
N PRO A 105 10.10 19.11 -3.97
CA PRO A 105 9.34 20.30 -4.30
C PRO A 105 7.83 20.09 -4.07
N ASN A 106 7.19 21.09 -3.49
CA ASN A 106 5.73 21.24 -3.53
C ASN A 106 5.32 21.68 -4.94
N ARG A 107 5.12 20.74 -5.84
CA ARG A 107 4.97 20.99 -7.29
C ARG A 107 4.00 22.11 -7.65
N PRO A 108 2.76 22.18 -7.07
CA PRO A 108 1.85 23.26 -7.41
C PRO A 108 2.39 24.66 -7.09
N VAL A 109 3.08 24.80 -5.95
CA VAL A 109 3.66 26.09 -5.51
C VAL A 109 4.94 26.38 -6.28
N ALA A 110 5.81 25.40 -6.48
CA ALA A 110 7.02 25.53 -7.28
C ALA A 110 6.72 25.94 -8.73
N GLN A 111 5.68 25.34 -9.33
CA GLN A 111 5.21 25.73 -10.67
C GLN A 111 4.68 27.17 -10.70
N ALA A 112 3.97 27.61 -9.65
CA ALA A 112 3.51 28.98 -9.55
C ALA A 112 4.70 29.95 -9.41
N ALA A 113 5.70 29.63 -8.59
CA ALA A 113 6.93 30.42 -8.43
C ALA A 113 7.69 30.56 -9.76
N ALA A 114 7.91 29.44 -10.47
CA ALA A 114 8.55 29.44 -11.79
C ALA A 114 7.77 30.26 -12.82
N ALA A 115 6.44 30.17 -12.82
CA ALA A 115 5.59 30.96 -13.73
C ALA A 115 5.59 32.45 -13.39
N CYS A 116 5.71 32.84 -12.11
CA CYS A 116 5.91 34.24 -11.70
C CYS A 116 7.26 34.76 -12.20
N HIS A 117 8.33 33.99 -12.02
CA HIS A 117 9.65 34.35 -12.54
C HIS A 117 9.65 34.51 -14.07
N ALA A 118 9.05 33.58 -14.80
CA ALA A 118 8.93 33.63 -16.27
C ALA A 118 8.12 34.83 -16.77
N ARG A 119 7.28 35.43 -15.92
CA ARG A 119 6.54 36.69 -16.20
C ARG A 119 7.33 37.93 -15.86
N GLY A 120 8.58 37.80 -15.42
CA GLY A 120 9.45 38.91 -15.04
C GLY A 120 9.21 39.46 -13.62
N GLN A 121 8.39 38.79 -12.80
CA GLN A 121 8.26 39.12 -11.38
C GLN A 121 9.52 38.66 -10.61
N LYS A 122 9.98 39.43 -9.63
CA LYS A 122 11.03 38.98 -8.72
C LYS A 122 10.48 37.91 -7.79
N VAL A 123 11.25 36.84 -7.58
CA VAL A 123 10.85 35.71 -6.73
C VAL A 123 11.86 35.49 -5.63
N TYR A 124 11.41 35.53 -4.38
CA TYR A 124 12.26 35.41 -3.20
C TYR A 124 11.80 34.26 -2.30
N ALA A 125 12.72 33.77 -1.47
CA ALA A 125 12.42 32.86 -0.37
C ALA A 125 12.72 33.53 0.99
N VAL A 126 11.81 33.38 1.98
CA VAL A 126 11.97 33.93 3.34
C VAL A 126 11.55 32.86 4.35
N SER A 127 12.48 32.32 5.12
CA SER A 127 12.24 31.17 6.00
C SER A 127 12.79 31.35 7.41
N ASP A 128 12.04 30.88 8.40
CA ASP A 128 12.53 30.69 9.75
C ASP A 128 13.19 29.30 9.83
N MET A 129 14.55 29.26 9.87
CA MET A 129 15.31 27.99 9.86
C MET A 129 16.71 28.22 10.48
N TYR A 130 17.20 27.19 11.15
CA TYR A 130 18.54 27.15 11.76
C TYR A 130 19.64 26.62 10.82
N LEU A 131 19.27 26.04 9.68
CA LEU A 131 20.23 25.56 8.67
C LEU A 131 20.94 26.76 8.01
N PRO A 132 22.24 26.62 7.71
CA PRO A 132 22.99 27.64 6.99
C PRO A 132 22.36 27.95 5.62
N LYS A 133 22.53 29.19 5.17
CA LYS A 133 21.97 29.65 3.88
C LYS A 133 22.45 28.77 2.71
N GLU A 134 23.72 28.37 2.71
CA GLU A 134 24.31 27.52 1.68
C GLU A 134 23.61 26.15 1.59
N GLN A 135 23.22 25.59 2.74
CA GLN A 135 22.47 24.33 2.80
C GLN A 135 21.04 24.53 2.24
N ILE A 136 20.41 25.65 2.56
CA ILE A 136 19.08 25.99 2.03
C ILE A 136 19.13 26.16 0.50
N GLU A 137 20.16 26.85 -0.02
CA GLU A 137 20.36 27.03 -1.46
C GLU A 137 20.62 25.69 -2.16
N ALA A 138 21.40 24.78 -1.56
CA ALA A 138 21.59 23.43 -2.10
C ALA A 138 20.29 22.63 -2.15
N ILE A 139 19.44 22.75 -1.14
CA ILE A 139 18.11 22.13 -1.09
C ILE A 139 17.21 22.71 -2.22
N LEU A 140 17.18 24.01 -2.37
CA LEU A 140 16.41 24.70 -3.41
C LEU A 140 16.88 24.31 -4.82
N GLN A 141 18.19 24.24 -5.05
CA GLN A 141 18.81 23.79 -6.30
C GLN A 141 18.42 22.34 -6.62
N LYS A 142 18.52 21.41 -5.66
CA LYS A 142 18.05 20.02 -5.83
C LYS A 142 16.60 19.95 -6.28
N CYS A 143 15.76 20.89 -5.81
CA CYS A 143 14.34 20.97 -6.13
C CYS A 143 14.01 21.77 -7.40
N GLY A 144 15.01 22.24 -8.16
CA GLY A 144 14.82 23.03 -9.39
C GLY A 144 14.30 24.43 -9.12
N LEU A 145 14.66 25.02 -7.97
CA LEU A 145 14.28 26.36 -7.52
C LEU A 145 15.50 27.30 -7.48
N ASP A 146 16.46 27.10 -8.37
CA ASP A 146 17.70 27.87 -8.49
C ASP A 146 17.50 29.25 -9.17
N PHE A 147 16.31 29.51 -9.70
CA PHE A 147 15.92 30.78 -10.34
C PHE A 147 15.52 31.90 -9.37
N LEU A 148 15.52 31.65 -8.06
CA LEU A 148 15.13 32.63 -7.05
C LEU A 148 16.08 33.84 -7.04
N ASP A 149 15.53 35.06 -6.95
CA ASP A 149 16.29 36.33 -6.92
C ASP A 149 16.99 36.55 -5.56
N GLY A 150 16.63 35.82 -4.51
CA GLY A 150 17.29 35.85 -3.21
C GLY A 150 16.62 34.98 -2.15
N VAL A 151 17.42 34.60 -1.16
CA VAL A 151 17.02 33.72 -0.04
C VAL A 151 17.35 34.42 1.28
N PHE A 152 16.37 34.52 2.17
CA PHE A 152 16.47 35.14 3.48
C PHE A 152 16.16 34.12 4.57
N VAL A 153 17.16 33.75 5.38
CA VAL A 153 17.04 32.75 6.43
C VAL A 153 17.19 33.42 7.80
N SER A 154 16.29 33.11 8.72
CA SER A 154 16.21 33.75 10.03
C SER A 154 17.49 33.65 10.85
N CYS A 155 18.19 32.52 10.79
CA CYS A 155 19.44 32.32 11.57
C CYS A 155 20.58 33.22 11.14
N GLU A 156 20.62 33.67 9.88
CA GLU A 156 21.65 34.60 9.38
C GLU A 156 21.52 35.99 10.01
N TYR A 157 20.32 36.36 10.43
CA TYR A 157 20.01 37.70 10.93
C TYR A 157 19.62 37.71 12.42
N GLY A 158 19.46 36.54 13.03
CA GLY A 158 19.04 36.42 14.44
C GLY A 158 17.59 36.87 14.70
N VAL A 159 16.73 36.96 13.66
CA VAL A 159 15.35 37.48 13.75
C VAL A 159 14.37 36.52 13.05
N GLN A 160 13.12 36.50 13.51
CA GLN A 160 12.06 35.60 13.02
C GLN A 160 10.99 36.33 12.24
N LYS A 161 10.29 35.61 11.34
CA LYS A 161 9.10 36.05 10.60
C LYS A 161 7.98 36.47 11.55
N ARG A 162 7.74 35.68 12.62
CA ARG A 162 6.65 35.90 13.58
C ARG A 162 6.66 37.30 14.21
N SER A 163 7.83 37.90 14.41
CA SER A 163 7.96 39.25 14.94
C SER A 163 7.82 40.34 13.89
N GLY A 164 7.66 39.99 12.61
CA GLY A 164 7.69 40.90 11.47
C GLY A 164 9.10 41.43 11.14
N LYS A 165 10.10 41.17 11.97
CA LYS A 165 11.45 41.74 11.81
C LYS A 165 12.18 41.20 10.58
N LEU A 166 12.07 39.91 10.29
CA LEU A 166 12.67 39.29 9.09
C LEU A 166 12.04 39.87 7.82
N PHE A 167 10.74 40.11 7.79
CA PHE A 167 10.06 40.74 6.66
C PHE A 167 10.49 42.20 6.47
N LYS A 168 10.67 42.97 7.54
CA LYS A 168 11.17 44.36 7.46
C LYS A 168 12.59 44.41 6.89
N LEU A 169 13.46 43.47 7.34
CA LEU A 169 14.81 43.33 6.80
C LEU A 169 14.79 42.93 5.32
N PHE A 170 13.95 41.97 4.93
CA PHE A 170 13.73 41.61 3.52
C PHE A 170 13.34 42.83 2.66
N LEU A 171 12.36 43.62 3.09
CA LEU A 171 11.92 44.83 2.37
C LEU A 171 13.06 45.86 2.26
N GLN A 172 13.82 46.04 3.34
CA GLN A 172 14.96 46.98 3.35
C GLN A 172 16.06 46.56 2.36
N GLN A 173 16.43 45.29 2.34
CA GLN A 173 17.49 44.77 1.47
C GLN A 173 17.09 44.71 -0.01
N THR A 174 15.81 44.48 -0.30
CA THR A 174 15.29 44.43 -1.67
C THR A 174 14.83 45.77 -2.19
N ALA A 175 14.78 46.82 -1.37
CA ALA A 175 14.25 48.12 -1.65
C ALA A 175 12.77 48.09 -2.17
N LEU A 176 12.01 47.07 -1.80
CA LEU A 176 10.61 46.90 -2.14
C LEU A 176 9.70 47.53 -1.10
N ARG A 177 8.59 48.12 -1.56
CA ARG A 177 7.51 48.57 -0.67
C ARG A 177 6.60 47.40 -0.32
N PRO A 178 6.00 47.36 0.88
CA PRO A 178 5.11 46.25 1.29
C PRO A 178 3.99 45.99 0.28
N ALA A 179 3.40 47.02 -0.31
CA ALA A 179 2.32 46.87 -1.30
C ALA A 179 2.75 46.26 -2.64
N GLU A 180 4.06 46.18 -2.91
CA GLU A 180 4.63 45.62 -4.14
C GLU A 180 4.91 44.12 -4.04
N VAL A 181 4.76 43.52 -2.83
CA VAL A 181 5.09 42.14 -2.52
C VAL A 181 3.86 41.35 -2.12
N LEU A 182 3.67 40.19 -2.71
CA LEU A 182 2.81 39.15 -2.17
C LEU A 182 3.67 38.10 -1.46
N PHE A 183 3.37 37.81 -0.21
CA PHE A 183 3.98 36.66 0.50
C PHE A 183 3.09 35.42 0.37
N VAL A 184 3.67 34.25 0.22
CA VAL A 184 2.98 32.94 0.18
C VAL A 184 3.59 32.07 1.27
N GLY A 185 2.76 31.56 2.19
CA GLY A 185 3.21 30.72 3.29
C GLY A 185 2.09 29.83 3.80
N ASP A 186 2.40 28.95 4.75
CA ASP A 186 1.46 27.97 5.33
C ASP A 186 1.11 28.22 6.79
N SER A 187 1.96 29.01 7.51
CA SER A 187 1.80 29.28 8.94
C SER A 187 0.90 30.48 9.22
N PRO A 188 -0.26 30.33 9.91
CA PRO A 188 -1.08 31.48 10.29
C PRO A 188 -0.35 32.49 11.20
N ARG A 189 0.59 32.02 12.03
CA ARG A 189 1.31 32.87 12.98
C ARG A 189 2.58 33.48 12.39
N ALA A 190 3.45 32.66 11.80
CA ALA A 190 4.74 33.15 11.30
C ALA A 190 4.57 33.88 9.95
N ASP A 191 3.79 33.33 9.04
CA ASP A 191 3.67 33.84 7.66
C ASP A 191 2.56 34.88 7.56
N PHE A 192 1.34 34.55 7.95
CA PHE A 192 0.22 35.50 7.78
C PHE A 192 0.32 36.68 8.75
N ALA A 193 0.39 36.42 10.08
CA ALA A 193 0.45 37.49 11.05
C ALA A 193 1.79 38.26 10.98
N GLY A 194 2.92 37.55 10.79
CA GLY A 194 4.23 38.16 10.65
C GLY A 194 4.36 39.07 9.43
N ALA A 195 3.86 38.67 8.26
CA ALA A 195 3.81 39.49 7.06
C ALA A 195 2.93 40.75 7.25
N ALA A 196 1.78 40.60 7.91
CA ALA A 196 0.87 41.69 8.23
C ALA A 196 1.55 42.77 9.12
N LEU A 197 2.37 42.37 10.10
CA LEU A 197 3.18 43.30 10.93
C LEU A 197 4.19 44.13 10.12
N ALA A 198 4.58 43.66 8.94
CA ALA A 198 5.43 44.38 8.00
C ALA A 198 4.63 45.06 6.89
N GLY A 199 3.29 45.01 6.89
CA GLY A 199 2.42 45.58 5.87
C GLY A 199 2.36 44.77 4.58
N ILE A 200 2.88 43.55 4.54
CA ILE A 200 2.86 42.67 3.37
C ILE A 200 1.59 41.84 3.37
N ARG A 201 0.94 41.74 2.19
CA ARG A 201 -0.19 40.82 2.01
C ARG A 201 0.28 39.37 1.89
N CYS A 202 -0.36 38.48 2.62
CA CYS A 202 -0.03 37.05 2.61
C CYS A 202 -1.17 36.23 1.94
N PHE A 203 -0.79 35.30 1.06
CA PHE A 203 -1.62 34.21 0.58
C PHE A 203 -1.31 32.99 1.45
N LEU A 204 -2.23 32.68 2.36
CA LEU A 204 -2.08 31.50 3.22
C LEU A 204 -2.49 30.24 2.45
N LEU A 205 -1.58 29.26 2.39
CA LEU A 205 -1.85 27.96 1.77
C LEU A 205 -2.91 27.19 2.55
N PRO A 206 -3.82 26.49 1.85
CA PRO A 206 -4.73 25.58 2.53
C PRO A 206 -3.95 24.44 3.17
N GLN A 207 -4.24 24.15 4.43
CA GLN A 207 -3.67 22.99 5.10
C GLN A 207 -4.17 21.71 4.43
N PRO A 208 -3.30 20.70 4.22
CA PRO A 208 -3.73 19.41 3.69
C PRO A 208 -4.72 18.77 4.65
N THR A 209 -5.81 18.21 4.10
CA THR A 209 -6.73 17.41 4.92
C THR A 209 -6.01 16.17 5.40
N PRO A 210 -5.91 15.93 6.72
CA PRO A 210 -5.30 14.72 7.25
C PRO A 210 -6.00 13.48 6.72
N LEU A 211 -5.24 12.46 6.34
CA LEU A 211 -5.81 11.18 5.98
C LEU A 211 -6.49 10.56 7.22
N PRO A 212 -7.67 9.92 7.10
CA PRO A 212 -8.47 9.50 8.25
C PRO A 212 -7.77 8.52 9.20
N TYR A 213 -6.77 7.78 8.71
CA TYR A 213 -6.02 6.77 9.45
C TYR A 213 -4.71 7.29 10.07
N THR A 214 -4.41 8.59 9.92
CA THR A 214 -3.14 9.19 10.38
C THR A 214 -3.14 9.57 11.85
N LYS A 215 -4.10 9.12 12.64
CA LYS A 215 -4.31 9.53 14.03
C LYS A 215 -3.20 9.15 15.00
N THR A 216 -2.10 8.70 14.60
CA THR A 216 -0.81 8.51 15.27
C THR A 216 -0.04 7.37 14.58
N PRO A 217 0.97 7.65 13.79
CA PRO A 217 1.96 6.64 13.47
C PRO A 217 2.57 6.18 14.80
N ALA A 218 2.66 4.87 14.98
CA ALA A 218 3.22 4.30 16.21
C ALA A 218 4.72 4.58 16.34
N ASP A 219 5.39 4.98 15.23
CA ASP A 219 6.81 5.28 15.17
C ASP A 219 7.16 6.26 14.03
N ALA A 220 8.41 6.73 14.00
CA ALA A 220 8.90 7.68 13.00
C ALA A 220 8.85 7.13 11.56
N VAL A 221 9.11 5.84 11.36
CA VAL A 221 9.05 5.20 10.03
C VAL A 221 7.62 5.21 9.48
N GLY A 222 6.65 4.88 10.31
CA GLY A 222 5.23 4.98 9.96
C GLY A 222 4.84 6.42 9.64
N GLY A 223 5.34 7.40 10.39
CA GLY A 223 5.15 8.83 10.14
C GLY A 223 5.68 9.26 8.79
N VAL A 224 6.88 8.80 8.41
CA VAL A 224 7.45 9.06 7.09
C VAL A 224 6.65 8.40 5.98
N ALA A 225 6.23 7.16 6.15
CA ALA A 225 5.42 6.47 5.14
C ALA A 225 4.12 7.23 4.86
N ILE A 226 3.47 7.75 5.90
CA ILE A 226 2.24 8.55 5.77
C ILE A 226 2.52 9.90 5.12
N ALA A 227 3.59 10.61 5.52
CA ALA A 227 3.95 11.90 4.92
C ALA A 227 4.35 11.75 3.44
N THR A 228 5.16 10.73 3.12
CA THR A 228 5.50 10.37 1.74
C THR A 228 4.25 10.11 0.91
N LEU A 229 3.28 9.37 1.47
CA LEU A 229 2.01 9.09 0.83
C LEU A 229 1.20 10.37 0.59
N GLN A 230 1.07 11.24 1.58
CA GLN A 230 0.37 12.53 1.44
C GLN A 230 0.99 13.40 0.34
N ASN A 231 2.32 13.50 0.33
CA ASN A 231 3.06 14.26 -0.67
C ASN A 231 2.90 13.66 -2.08
N CYS A 232 2.89 12.32 -2.18
CA CYS A 232 2.64 11.62 -3.44
C CYS A 232 1.22 11.89 -3.97
N CYS A 233 0.20 11.76 -3.13
CA CYS A 233 -1.20 11.90 -3.50
C CYS A 233 -1.56 13.28 -4.03
N GLN A 234 -0.89 14.35 -3.56
CA GLN A 234 -1.14 15.73 -4.03
C GLN A 234 -0.93 15.92 -5.53
N ASN A 235 -0.11 15.06 -6.16
CA ASN A 235 0.26 15.16 -7.58
C ASN A 235 -0.43 14.11 -8.46
N LEU A 236 -1.31 13.30 -7.90
CA LEU A 236 -2.01 12.23 -8.59
C LEU A 236 -3.48 12.59 -8.85
N ASN A 237 -4.05 12.01 -9.91
CA ASN A 237 -5.49 12.04 -10.07
C ASN A 237 -6.19 11.23 -8.96
N PRO A 238 -7.49 11.44 -8.69
CA PRO A 238 -8.16 10.83 -7.54
C PRO A 238 -8.08 9.30 -7.48
N SER A 239 -8.15 8.61 -8.63
CA SER A 239 -8.05 7.13 -8.66
C SER A 239 -6.61 6.67 -8.40
N ALA A 240 -5.62 7.34 -8.97
CA ALA A 240 -4.22 7.03 -8.69
C ALA A 240 -3.85 7.36 -7.22
N ALA A 241 -4.34 8.48 -6.67
CA ALA A 241 -4.15 8.81 -5.26
C ALA A 241 -4.71 7.71 -4.34
N LEU A 242 -5.91 7.21 -4.66
CA LEU A 242 -6.51 6.08 -3.94
C LEU A 242 -5.64 4.82 -4.03
N GLY A 243 -5.07 4.54 -5.19
CA GLY A 243 -4.15 3.41 -5.37
C GLY A 243 -2.85 3.54 -4.57
N ALA A 244 -2.27 4.74 -4.53
CA ALA A 244 -1.12 5.03 -3.68
C ALA A 244 -1.48 4.83 -2.20
N GLU A 245 -2.64 5.31 -1.77
CA GLU A 245 -3.15 5.24 -0.40
C GLU A 245 -3.38 3.78 0.05
N LEU A 246 -4.05 2.97 -0.76
CA LEU A 246 -4.45 1.61 -0.39
C LEU A 246 -3.34 0.58 -0.57
N LEU A 247 -2.52 0.72 -1.62
CA LEU A 247 -1.58 -0.31 -2.05
C LEU A 247 -0.11 0.08 -1.86
N GLY A 248 0.22 1.38 -1.82
CA GLY A 248 1.60 1.84 -1.77
C GLY A 248 2.38 1.32 -0.56
N PRO A 249 2.03 1.72 0.68
CA PRO A 249 2.69 1.23 1.89
C PRO A 249 2.58 -0.29 2.06
N LEU A 250 1.44 -0.90 1.67
CA LEU A 250 1.23 -2.34 1.76
C LEU A 250 2.20 -3.11 0.88
N ALA A 251 2.34 -2.72 -0.38
CA ALA A 251 3.20 -3.40 -1.34
C ALA A 251 4.69 -3.24 -1.00
N VAL A 252 5.12 -2.03 -0.61
CA VAL A 252 6.49 -1.78 -0.15
C VAL A 252 6.79 -2.57 1.12
N GLY A 253 5.95 -2.44 2.15
CA GLY A 253 6.18 -3.10 3.44
C GLY A 253 6.22 -4.62 3.32
N PHE A 254 5.32 -5.21 2.51
CA PHE A 254 5.33 -6.65 2.29
C PHE A 254 6.56 -7.10 1.48
N ALA A 255 6.94 -6.36 0.43
CA ALA A 255 8.13 -6.68 -0.36
C ALA A 255 9.43 -6.56 0.48
N THR A 256 9.57 -5.53 1.30
CA THR A 256 10.73 -5.37 2.20
C THR A 256 10.78 -6.49 3.25
N TRP A 257 9.63 -6.88 3.79
CA TRP A 257 9.56 -8.01 4.72
C TRP A 257 9.96 -9.33 4.05
N LEU A 258 9.51 -9.59 2.81
CA LEU A 258 9.90 -10.77 2.03
C LEU A 258 11.41 -10.80 1.78
N HIS A 259 12.03 -9.67 1.48
CA HIS A 259 13.48 -9.56 1.35
C HIS A 259 14.20 -10.00 2.62
N GLY A 260 13.75 -9.53 3.80
CA GLY A 260 14.27 -9.97 5.08
C GLY A 260 14.06 -11.48 5.35
N GLN A 261 12.90 -12.06 4.97
CA GLN A 261 12.68 -13.51 5.10
C GLN A 261 13.61 -14.31 4.18
N ARG A 262 13.86 -13.84 2.96
CA ARG A 262 14.79 -14.48 2.03
C ARG A 262 16.23 -14.43 2.54
N ALA A 263 16.67 -13.31 3.07
CA ALA A 263 18.00 -13.15 3.66
C ALA A 263 18.24 -14.10 4.85
N ALA A 264 17.19 -14.46 5.58
CA ALA A 264 17.25 -15.40 6.70
C ALA A 264 17.42 -16.88 6.28
N ILE A 265 17.20 -17.22 4.99
CA ILE A 265 17.35 -18.60 4.46
C ILE A 265 18.27 -18.54 3.22
N PRO A 266 19.59 -18.72 3.41
CA PRO A 266 20.56 -18.64 2.31
C PRO A 266 20.23 -19.58 1.15
N GLY A 267 20.30 -19.08 -0.09
CA GLY A 267 20.01 -19.83 -1.29
C GLY A 267 18.53 -20.11 -1.57
N ALA A 268 17.62 -19.56 -0.77
CA ALA A 268 16.19 -19.76 -0.97
C ALA A 268 15.68 -19.10 -2.25
N LYS A 269 14.89 -19.85 -3.04
CA LYS A 269 14.11 -19.35 -4.17
C LYS A 269 12.86 -18.65 -3.66
N LEU A 270 12.61 -17.41 -4.11
CA LEU A 270 11.40 -16.68 -3.80
C LEU A 270 10.35 -16.93 -4.88
N VAL A 271 9.28 -17.65 -4.53
CA VAL A 271 8.26 -18.15 -5.47
C VAL A 271 6.92 -17.50 -5.17
N PHE A 272 6.45 -16.64 -6.07
CA PHE A 272 5.18 -15.94 -5.97
C PHE A 272 4.08 -16.77 -6.62
N LEU A 273 3.03 -17.08 -5.87
CA LEU A 273 1.86 -17.81 -6.41
C LEU A 273 1.02 -16.91 -7.32
N ALA A 274 0.75 -17.37 -8.51
CA ALA A 274 -0.23 -16.74 -9.39
C ALA A 274 -1.65 -17.02 -8.84
N ARG A 275 -2.56 -16.11 -9.00
CA ARG A 275 -2.61 -14.78 -9.62
C ARG A 275 -2.34 -13.67 -8.61
N ASP A 276 -2.65 -13.95 -7.35
CA ASP A 276 -2.84 -12.95 -6.30
C ASP A 276 -1.55 -12.24 -5.89
N MET A 277 -0.38 -12.83 -6.17
CA MET A 277 0.92 -12.22 -5.88
C MET A 277 1.56 -11.52 -7.08
N TYR A 278 0.81 -11.27 -8.16
CA TYR A 278 1.33 -10.60 -9.37
C TYR A 278 1.88 -9.22 -9.09
N LEU A 279 1.08 -8.35 -8.46
CA LEU A 279 1.48 -6.97 -8.19
C LEU A 279 2.62 -6.90 -7.16
N VAL A 280 2.57 -7.75 -6.13
CA VAL A 280 3.61 -7.81 -5.09
C VAL A 280 4.95 -8.22 -5.71
N ARG A 281 4.96 -9.21 -6.62
CA ARG A 281 6.16 -9.59 -7.35
C ARG A 281 6.74 -8.43 -8.17
N GLN A 282 5.89 -7.69 -8.88
CA GLN A 282 6.34 -6.52 -9.64
C GLN A 282 6.99 -5.46 -8.74
N VAL A 283 6.41 -5.19 -7.57
CA VAL A 283 6.98 -4.25 -6.61
C VAL A 283 8.30 -4.78 -6.04
N TYR A 284 8.36 -6.08 -5.72
CA TYR A 284 9.61 -6.71 -5.26
C TYR A 284 10.72 -6.54 -6.29
N GLN A 285 10.46 -6.81 -7.56
CA GLN A 285 11.43 -6.65 -8.64
C GLN A 285 11.86 -5.20 -8.88
N LEU A 286 10.99 -4.22 -8.59
CA LEU A 286 11.35 -2.80 -8.63
C LEU A 286 12.29 -2.43 -7.48
N LEU A 287 12.06 -2.95 -6.28
CA LEU A 287 12.86 -2.65 -5.09
C LEU A 287 14.20 -3.42 -5.08
N TYR A 288 14.19 -4.66 -5.55
CA TYR A 288 15.32 -5.60 -5.52
C TYR A 288 15.56 -6.21 -6.91
N PRO A 289 15.98 -5.42 -7.90
CA PRO A 289 16.11 -5.87 -9.30
C PRO A 289 17.16 -6.97 -9.51
N GLU A 290 18.16 -7.05 -8.62
CA GLU A 290 19.24 -8.06 -8.68
C GLU A 290 18.81 -9.43 -8.14
N GLU A 291 17.62 -9.52 -7.51
CA GLU A 291 17.13 -10.75 -6.92
C GLU A 291 16.21 -11.50 -7.88
N GLU A 292 16.56 -12.76 -8.16
CA GLU A 292 15.72 -13.62 -8.96
C GLU A 292 14.42 -13.98 -8.24
N THR A 293 13.31 -13.89 -8.96
CA THR A 293 11.97 -14.22 -8.48
C THR A 293 11.28 -15.16 -9.46
N PHE A 294 10.59 -16.17 -8.91
CA PHE A 294 9.81 -17.13 -9.69
C PHE A 294 8.32 -16.83 -9.58
N TYR A 295 7.58 -16.99 -10.68
CA TYR A 295 6.14 -16.82 -10.71
C TYR A 295 5.48 -18.14 -11.06
N LEU A 296 4.96 -18.83 -10.04
CA LEU A 296 4.39 -20.17 -10.18
C LEU A 296 2.92 -20.08 -10.57
N LYS A 297 2.60 -20.41 -11.80
CA LYS A 297 1.22 -20.51 -12.29
C LYS A 297 0.61 -21.84 -11.87
N ALA A 298 0.24 -21.93 -10.60
CA ALA A 298 -0.43 -23.07 -10.00
C ALA A 298 -1.70 -22.64 -9.28
N SER A 299 -2.74 -23.45 -9.37
CA SER A 299 -3.99 -23.26 -8.65
C SER A 299 -4.43 -24.58 -8.02
N ARG A 300 -5.34 -24.50 -7.05
CA ARG A 300 -5.96 -25.72 -6.48
C ARG A 300 -6.55 -26.60 -7.58
N GLN A 301 -7.20 -26.01 -8.58
CA GLN A 301 -7.81 -26.73 -9.70
C GLN A 301 -6.78 -27.44 -10.58
N SER A 302 -5.66 -26.77 -10.91
CA SER A 302 -4.62 -27.36 -11.76
C SER A 302 -3.80 -28.45 -11.08
N LEU A 303 -3.69 -28.41 -9.74
CA LEU A 303 -2.93 -29.39 -8.94
C LEU A 303 -3.79 -30.58 -8.48
N LEU A 304 -5.10 -30.42 -8.47
CA LEU A 304 -6.04 -31.40 -7.94
C LEU A 304 -5.96 -32.80 -8.62
N PRO A 305 -5.79 -32.90 -9.97
CA PRO A 305 -5.57 -34.21 -10.60
C PRO A 305 -4.35 -34.96 -10.06
N ALA A 306 -3.25 -34.26 -9.79
CA ALA A 306 -2.03 -34.87 -9.24
C ALA A 306 -2.25 -35.32 -7.78
N LEU A 307 -2.95 -34.52 -6.97
CA LEU A 307 -3.29 -34.89 -5.60
C LEU A 307 -4.15 -36.16 -5.52
N LEU A 308 -5.11 -36.34 -6.46
CA LEU A 308 -5.95 -37.53 -6.54
C LEU A 308 -5.17 -38.83 -6.84
N GLN A 309 -3.98 -38.75 -7.43
CA GLN A 309 -3.11 -39.89 -7.69
C GLN A 309 -2.23 -40.27 -6.47
N CYS A 310 -2.14 -39.40 -5.46
CA CYS A 310 -1.39 -39.70 -4.23
C CYS A 310 -2.07 -40.82 -3.41
N PRO A 311 -1.34 -41.52 -2.51
CA PRO A 311 -1.93 -42.40 -1.52
C PRO A 311 -2.94 -41.66 -0.63
N MET A 312 -4.21 -42.11 -0.60
CA MET A 312 -5.28 -41.48 0.15
C MET A 312 -5.28 -41.91 1.63
N ASN A 313 -4.27 -41.51 2.38
CA ASN A 313 -4.31 -41.60 3.84
C ASN A 313 -5.23 -40.52 4.44
N GLU A 314 -5.40 -40.47 5.76
CA GLU A 314 -6.28 -39.48 6.42
C GLU A 314 -5.85 -38.04 6.17
N GLN A 315 -4.55 -37.78 6.09
CA GLN A 315 -4.00 -36.42 5.84
C GLN A 315 -4.26 -35.97 4.41
N ALA A 316 -3.98 -36.82 3.42
CA ALA A 316 -4.26 -36.54 2.01
C ALA A 316 -5.77 -36.35 1.76
N LEU A 317 -6.62 -37.13 2.43
CA LEU A 317 -8.07 -37.00 2.32
C LEU A 317 -8.57 -35.69 2.95
N ALA A 318 -8.03 -35.27 4.07
CA ALA A 318 -8.34 -33.98 4.68
C ALA A 318 -7.86 -32.83 3.78
N LEU A 319 -6.66 -32.95 3.20
CA LEU A 319 -6.11 -31.99 2.26
C LEU A 319 -6.96 -31.89 0.99
N LEU A 320 -7.37 -33.00 0.42
CA LEU A 320 -8.30 -33.05 -0.71
C LEU A 320 -9.62 -32.29 -0.39
N ALA A 321 -10.19 -32.53 0.79
CA ALA A 321 -11.40 -31.82 1.22
C ALA A 321 -11.16 -30.33 1.45
N ASP A 322 -9.95 -29.91 1.84
CA ASP A 322 -9.59 -28.50 2.01
C ASP A 322 -9.38 -27.75 0.68
N THR A 323 -9.18 -28.48 -0.43
CA THR A 323 -9.16 -27.89 -1.78
C THR A 323 -10.56 -27.59 -2.31
N LEU A 324 -11.59 -28.23 -1.77
CA LEU A 324 -13.00 -28.10 -2.18
C LEU A 324 -13.70 -26.97 -1.39
N PRO A 325 -14.79 -26.41 -1.93
CA PRO A 325 -15.58 -25.41 -1.22
C PRO A 325 -16.14 -25.95 0.11
N ARG A 326 -15.97 -25.20 1.21
CA ARG A 326 -16.45 -25.58 2.56
C ARG A 326 -17.96 -25.38 2.69
N GLN A 327 -18.72 -26.24 2.03
CA GLN A 327 -20.19 -26.25 2.05
C GLN A 327 -20.74 -27.66 1.91
N GLN A 328 -22.04 -27.81 1.97
CA GLN A 328 -22.67 -29.06 1.58
C GLN A 328 -22.77 -29.14 0.06
N LEU A 329 -22.23 -30.20 -0.53
CA LEU A 329 -22.21 -30.42 -1.97
C LEU A 329 -22.79 -31.80 -2.31
N THR A 330 -23.43 -31.90 -3.46
CA THR A 330 -23.79 -33.20 -4.05
C THR A 330 -22.56 -33.88 -4.63
N GLN A 331 -22.60 -35.20 -4.78
CA GLN A 331 -21.51 -35.96 -5.41
C GLN A 331 -21.15 -35.41 -6.79
N ARG A 332 -22.18 -35.05 -7.58
CA ARG A 332 -22.01 -34.45 -8.92
C ARG A 332 -21.22 -33.13 -8.86
N GLN A 333 -21.55 -32.26 -7.92
CA GLN A 333 -20.83 -31.01 -7.73
C GLN A 333 -19.37 -31.25 -7.32
N ILE A 334 -19.13 -32.20 -6.41
CA ILE A 334 -17.77 -32.57 -5.98
C ILE A 334 -16.98 -33.13 -7.18
N ALA A 335 -17.58 -34.08 -7.94
CA ALA A 335 -16.93 -34.62 -9.13
C ALA A 335 -16.59 -33.52 -10.16
N ALA A 336 -17.51 -32.60 -10.39
CA ALA A 336 -17.25 -31.45 -11.27
C ALA A 336 -16.09 -30.57 -10.78
N TYR A 337 -15.98 -30.30 -9.46
CA TYR A 337 -14.82 -29.61 -8.88
C TYR A 337 -13.51 -30.40 -9.03
N LEU A 338 -13.59 -31.73 -8.96
CA LEU A 338 -12.46 -32.64 -9.16
C LEU A 338 -12.10 -32.82 -10.66
N GLY A 339 -12.91 -32.28 -11.58
CA GLY A 339 -12.61 -32.25 -13.01
C GLY A 339 -13.00 -33.51 -13.79
N PHE A 340 -13.99 -34.29 -13.33
CA PHE A 340 -14.52 -35.45 -14.05
C PHE A 340 -16.03 -35.58 -13.95
N ASP A 341 -16.61 -36.32 -14.88
CA ASP A 341 -18.04 -36.61 -14.89
C ASP A 341 -18.45 -37.49 -13.70
N SER A 342 -19.63 -37.22 -13.18
CA SER A 342 -20.15 -38.00 -12.06
C SER A 342 -20.37 -39.44 -12.48
N PRO A 343 -19.97 -40.43 -11.63
CA PRO A 343 -20.35 -41.83 -11.89
C PRO A 343 -21.85 -41.98 -12.12
N LYS A 344 -22.24 -42.87 -13.04
CA LYS A 344 -23.64 -43.16 -13.34
C LYS A 344 -24.42 -43.56 -12.09
N GLY A 345 -25.42 -42.79 -11.71
CA GLY A 345 -26.22 -42.99 -10.50
C GLY A 345 -26.35 -41.70 -9.70
N HIS A 346 -27.17 -40.75 -10.16
CA HIS A 346 -27.34 -39.46 -9.50
C HIS A 346 -28.07 -39.61 -8.17
N THR A 347 -27.34 -39.45 -7.07
CA THR A 347 -27.95 -39.27 -5.75
C THR A 347 -28.11 -37.76 -5.50
N THR A 348 -29.31 -37.35 -5.10
CA THR A 348 -29.58 -36.00 -4.54
C THR A 348 -28.92 -35.80 -3.14
N LYS A 349 -28.20 -36.81 -2.69
CA LYS A 349 -27.51 -36.81 -1.37
C LYS A 349 -26.42 -35.76 -1.35
N THR A 350 -26.40 -34.96 -0.29
CA THR A 350 -25.35 -33.96 -0.01
C THR A 350 -24.33 -34.51 1.00
N TYR A 351 -23.10 -34.03 0.86
CA TYR A 351 -21.94 -34.36 1.68
C TYR A 351 -21.41 -33.10 2.35
N ASP A 352 -21.15 -33.17 3.65
CA ASP A 352 -20.68 -32.02 4.42
C ASP A 352 -19.16 -31.91 4.34
N LEU A 353 -18.69 -30.86 3.69
CA LEU A 353 -17.26 -30.51 3.60
C LEU A 353 -16.83 -29.41 4.59
N ARG A 354 -17.72 -28.96 5.50
CA ARG A 354 -17.43 -27.91 6.50
C ARG A 354 -16.82 -28.49 7.78
N THR A 355 -17.34 -29.64 8.20
CA THR A 355 -17.02 -30.25 9.50
C THR A 355 -15.65 -30.93 9.48
N ARG A 356 -14.88 -30.74 10.55
CA ARG A 356 -13.61 -31.45 10.79
C ARG A 356 -13.65 -32.11 12.19
N PRO A 357 -13.24 -33.37 12.34
CA PRO A 357 -12.87 -34.32 11.25
C PRO A 357 -14.06 -34.58 10.30
N LEU A 358 -13.74 -34.95 9.05
CA LEU A 358 -14.77 -35.24 8.03
C LEU A 358 -15.74 -36.34 8.49
N PRO A 359 -17.05 -36.21 8.25
CA PRO A 359 -18.01 -37.29 8.50
C PRO A 359 -17.65 -38.56 7.71
N CYS A 360 -17.81 -39.76 8.31
CA CYS A 360 -17.44 -41.02 7.68
C CYS A 360 -17.96 -41.18 6.26
N ARG A 361 -19.24 -40.83 6.04
CA ARG A 361 -19.87 -40.89 4.74
C ARG A 361 -19.23 -39.94 3.70
N THR A 362 -18.73 -38.77 4.14
CA THR A 362 -18.00 -37.84 3.27
C THR A 362 -16.62 -38.39 2.92
N LYS A 363 -15.91 -39.01 3.89
CA LYS A 363 -14.64 -39.72 3.67
C LYS A 363 -14.80 -40.84 2.64
N GLU A 364 -15.78 -41.72 2.84
CA GLU A 364 -16.08 -42.86 1.93
C GLU A 364 -16.37 -42.36 0.49
N MET A 365 -17.15 -41.31 0.35
CA MET A 365 -17.44 -40.73 -0.97
C MET A 365 -16.19 -40.18 -1.64
N LEU A 366 -15.35 -39.42 -0.91
CA LEU A 366 -14.11 -38.88 -1.48
C LEU A 366 -13.11 -39.99 -1.84
N LEU A 367 -13.01 -41.04 -1.02
CA LEU A 367 -12.19 -42.24 -1.32
C LEU A 367 -12.70 -42.96 -2.59
N ALA A 368 -14.01 -43.12 -2.74
CA ALA A 368 -14.60 -43.72 -3.93
C ALA A 368 -14.31 -42.91 -5.19
N LEU A 369 -14.38 -41.57 -5.12
CA LEU A 369 -14.02 -40.69 -6.23
C LEU A 369 -12.52 -40.76 -6.56
N ALA A 370 -11.65 -40.79 -5.56
CA ALA A 370 -10.22 -40.95 -5.76
C ALA A 370 -9.87 -42.31 -6.38
N ALA A 371 -10.52 -43.39 -5.93
CA ALA A 371 -10.37 -44.70 -6.54
C ALA A 371 -10.87 -44.73 -8.01
N HIS A 372 -12.00 -44.12 -8.29
CA HIS A 372 -12.54 -44.00 -9.65
C HIS A 372 -11.56 -43.24 -10.58
N SER A 373 -10.84 -42.23 -10.10
CA SER A 373 -9.86 -41.52 -10.91
C SER A 373 -8.68 -42.40 -11.38
N LYS A 374 -8.48 -43.56 -10.78
CA LYS A 374 -7.42 -44.53 -11.12
C LYS A 374 -7.90 -45.61 -12.10
N LEU A 375 -9.18 -45.73 -12.40
CA LEU A 375 -9.74 -46.62 -13.40
C LEU A 375 -9.48 -46.13 -14.85
N PRO A 376 -9.73 -46.94 -15.87
CA PRO A 376 -9.58 -46.51 -17.27
C PRO A 376 -10.32 -45.22 -17.60
N GLU A 377 -11.50 -45.01 -17.07
CA GLU A 377 -12.32 -43.81 -17.22
C GLU A 377 -11.63 -42.56 -16.63
N GLY A 378 -10.67 -42.74 -15.72
CA GLY A 378 -9.85 -41.68 -15.13
C GLY A 378 -8.61 -41.30 -15.95
N GLU A 379 -8.37 -41.90 -17.14
CA GLU A 379 -7.22 -41.62 -17.99
C GLU A 379 -6.98 -40.12 -18.25
N PRO A 380 -7.99 -39.29 -18.55
CA PRO A 380 -7.79 -37.86 -18.72
C PRO A 380 -7.24 -37.17 -17.47
N LEU A 381 -7.62 -37.63 -16.27
CA LEU A 381 -7.12 -37.09 -15.01
C LEU A 381 -5.68 -37.53 -14.73
N ARG A 382 -5.31 -38.78 -15.06
CA ARG A 382 -3.92 -39.27 -14.95
C ARG A 382 -2.99 -38.46 -15.82
N ARG A 383 -3.36 -38.24 -17.08
CA ARG A 383 -2.60 -37.40 -18.00
C ARG A 383 -2.41 -35.97 -17.45
N ARG A 384 -3.48 -35.34 -16.93
CA ARG A 384 -3.38 -34.03 -16.27
C ARG A 384 -2.50 -34.05 -15.02
N ALA A 385 -2.52 -35.13 -14.25
CA ALA A 385 -1.66 -35.33 -13.09
C ALA A 385 -0.18 -35.38 -13.48
N GLU A 386 0.17 -36.13 -14.52
CA GLU A 386 1.52 -36.22 -15.06
C GLU A 386 2.01 -34.86 -15.58
N GLN A 387 1.16 -34.15 -16.32
CA GLN A 387 1.47 -32.80 -16.80
C GLN A 387 1.69 -31.79 -15.65
N ALA A 388 0.87 -31.86 -14.59
CA ALA A 388 1.05 -31.02 -13.42
C ALA A 388 2.38 -31.32 -12.68
N ARG A 389 2.74 -32.58 -12.52
CA ARG A 389 4.02 -32.99 -11.93
C ARG A 389 5.20 -32.52 -12.78
N ALA A 390 5.16 -32.76 -14.08
CA ALA A 390 6.20 -32.32 -15.00
C ALA A 390 6.39 -30.79 -14.99
N TYR A 391 5.32 -30.02 -14.84
CA TYR A 391 5.40 -28.56 -14.66
C TYR A 391 6.08 -28.16 -13.36
N LEU A 392 5.76 -28.84 -12.24
CA LEU A 392 6.39 -28.57 -10.94
C LEU A 392 7.87 -28.97 -10.93
N GLU A 393 8.23 -30.08 -11.56
CA GLU A 393 9.62 -30.52 -11.75
C GLU A 393 10.42 -29.49 -12.59
N GLN A 394 9.85 -29.05 -13.72
CA GLN A 394 10.43 -28.00 -14.55
C GLN A 394 10.65 -26.68 -13.78
N ALA A 395 9.80 -26.36 -12.82
CA ALA A 395 9.94 -25.18 -11.97
C ALA A 395 11.09 -25.29 -10.96
N GLY A 396 11.71 -26.47 -10.78
CA GLY A 396 12.88 -26.70 -9.93
C GLY A 396 12.64 -26.36 -8.47
N LEU A 397 11.47 -26.72 -7.93
CA LEU A 397 11.08 -26.38 -6.55
C LEU A 397 11.71 -27.31 -5.49
N THR A 398 12.45 -28.34 -5.93
CA THR A 398 13.13 -29.32 -5.05
C THR A 398 14.63 -29.07 -4.90
N ASP A 399 15.20 -28.21 -5.75
CA ASP A 399 16.66 -28.07 -5.88
C ASP A 399 17.28 -27.16 -4.80
N SER A 400 16.46 -26.38 -4.13
CA SER A 400 16.87 -25.44 -3.07
C SER A 400 15.70 -25.14 -2.13
N PRO A 401 15.93 -24.57 -0.94
CA PRO A 401 14.85 -24.08 -0.09
C PRO A 401 13.94 -23.13 -0.87
N VAL A 402 12.63 -23.25 -0.69
CA VAL A 402 11.61 -22.41 -1.36
C VAL A 402 10.85 -21.60 -0.33
N LEU A 403 10.83 -20.27 -0.54
CA LEU A 403 9.89 -19.36 0.12
C LEU A 403 8.70 -19.13 -0.81
N LEU A 404 7.56 -19.71 -0.46
CA LEU A 404 6.31 -19.60 -1.20
C LEU A 404 5.54 -18.37 -0.73
N VAL A 405 5.31 -17.42 -1.62
CA VAL A 405 4.59 -16.17 -1.31
C VAL A 405 3.14 -16.29 -1.76
N ASP A 406 2.22 -16.07 -0.82
CA ASP A 406 0.78 -16.16 -1.06
C ASP A 406 0.02 -15.07 -0.27
N ILE A 407 -1.16 -14.70 -0.73
CA ILE A 407 -2.04 -13.76 -0.01
C ILE A 407 -2.53 -14.35 1.34
N GLY A 408 -2.54 -15.65 1.46
CA GLY A 408 -2.99 -16.39 2.64
C GLY A 408 -4.21 -17.21 2.26
N SER A 409 -4.76 -17.98 3.10
CA SER A 409 -5.15 -17.87 4.47
C SER A 409 -4.78 -19.10 5.34
N GLY A 410 -5.09 -20.32 4.90
CA GLY A 410 -4.96 -21.54 5.70
C GLY A 410 -3.82 -22.47 5.25
N GLY A 411 -2.95 -22.04 4.33
CA GLY A 411 -1.78 -22.80 3.88
C GLY A 411 -2.08 -24.03 3.00
N THR A 412 -3.29 -24.13 2.44
CA THR A 412 -3.72 -25.31 1.67
C THR A 412 -2.84 -25.53 0.44
N THR A 413 -2.49 -24.47 -0.31
CA THR A 413 -1.68 -24.59 -1.53
C THR A 413 -0.27 -25.07 -1.20
N GLN A 414 0.36 -24.54 -0.12
CA GLN A 414 1.66 -25.02 0.35
C GLN A 414 1.63 -26.52 0.66
N ARG A 415 0.62 -26.99 1.42
CA ARG A 415 0.48 -28.39 1.77
C ARG A 415 0.28 -29.30 0.54
N VAL A 416 -0.49 -28.84 -0.45
CA VAL A 416 -0.66 -29.58 -1.71
C VAL A 416 0.67 -29.71 -2.44
N LEU A 417 1.44 -28.62 -2.53
CA LEU A 417 2.77 -28.64 -3.16
C LEU A 417 3.75 -29.53 -2.40
N GLU A 418 3.77 -29.48 -1.07
CA GLU A 418 4.61 -30.35 -0.23
C GLU A 418 4.28 -31.84 -0.42
N GLU A 419 2.98 -32.18 -0.50
CA GLU A 419 2.52 -33.55 -0.77
C GLU A 419 2.95 -34.03 -2.17
N LEU A 420 2.86 -33.17 -3.19
CA LEU A 420 3.21 -33.53 -4.56
C LEU A 420 4.71 -33.62 -4.80
N LEU A 421 5.49 -32.76 -4.14
CA LEU A 421 6.94 -32.64 -4.32
C LEU A 421 7.75 -33.48 -3.33
N HIS A 422 7.09 -34.02 -2.30
CA HIS A 422 7.74 -34.74 -1.18
C HIS A 422 8.86 -33.91 -0.54
N THR A 423 8.67 -32.59 -0.43
CA THR A 423 9.65 -31.64 0.13
C THR A 423 8.97 -30.66 1.06
N GLN A 424 9.75 -30.05 1.94
CA GLN A 424 9.27 -29.00 2.84
C GLN A 424 9.42 -27.63 2.17
N LEU A 425 8.37 -26.80 2.25
CA LEU A 425 8.37 -25.42 1.79
C LEU A 425 8.21 -24.45 2.97
N TYR A 426 8.65 -23.22 2.80
CA TYR A 426 8.47 -22.12 3.75
C TYR A 426 7.46 -21.14 3.20
N GLY A 427 6.32 -20.98 3.85
CA GLY A 427 5.26 -20.07 3.42
C GLY A 427 5.46 -18.65 3.98
N CYS A 428 5.36 -17.66 3.12
CA CYS A 428 5.34 -16.24 3.43
C CYS A 428 3.98 -15.65 3.03
N TYR A 429 3.13 -15.42 4.01
CA TYR A 429 1.73 -15.03 3.79
C TYR A 429 1.50 -13.56 4.12
N LEU A 430 0.64 -12.89 3.33
CA LEU A 430 0.22 -11.53 3.65
C LEU A 430 -0.53 -11.48 4.98
N ALA A 431 -1.50 -12.40 5.16
CA ALA A 431 -2.25 -12.59 6.40
C ALA A 431 -2.71 -14.05 6.53
N CYS A 432 -3.18 -14.45 7.70
CA CYS A 432 -3.66 -15.80 7.95
C CYS A 432 -5.03 -15.84 8.63
N ASP A 433 -5.69 -16.99 8.50
CA ASP A 433 -6.78 -17.40 9.37
C ASP A 433 -6.30 -18.39 10.46
N ALA A 434 -7.20 -18.75 11.37
CA ALA A 434 -6.88 -19.66 12.47
C ALA A 434 -6.43 -21.06 12.03
N ARG A 435 -6.59 -21.45 10.75
CA ARG A 435 -6.20 -22.75 10.21
C ARG A 435 -4.72 -22.82 9.85
N LEU A 436 -4.06 -21.70 9.58
CA LEU A 436 -2.68 -21.73 9.11
C LEU A 436 -1.79 -22.50 10.09
N HIS A 437 -1.83 -22.12 11.36
CA HIS A 437 -0.99 -22.77 12.40
C HIS A 437 -1.54 -24.10 12.91
N GLN A 438 -2.78 -24.47 12.54
CA GLN A 438 -3.28 -25.84 12.70
C GLN A 438 -2.73 -26.76 11.58
N ASN A 439 -2.49 -26.21 10.41
CA ASN A 439 -2.05 -26.93 9.23
C ASN A 439 -0.52 -26.98 9.08
N LEU A 440 0.18 -25.95 9.51
CA LEU A 440 1.62 -25.74 9.32
C LEU A 440 2.24 -25.18 10.60
N PRO A 441 3.42 -25.66 11.00
CA PRO A 441 4.11 -25.11 12.16
C PRO A 441 4.62 -23.68 11.87
N PRO A 442 4.73 -22.81 12.90
CA PRO A 442 5.12 -21.41 12.74
C PRO A 442 6.47 -21.19 12.04
N GLU A 443 7.39 -22.16 12.18
CA GLU A 443 8.72 -22.11 11.54
C GLU A 443 8.63 -22.22 10.02
N ARG A 444 7.57 -22.83 9.49
CA ARG A 444 7.33 -23.04 8.06
C ARG A 444 6.24 -22.18 7.46
N ALA A 445 5.55 -21.38 8.27
CA ALA A 445 4.47 -20.51 7.81
C ALA A 445 4.48 -19.20 8.59
N LYS A 446 5.00 -18.15 7.98
CA LYS A 446 5.09 -16.80 8.55
C LYS A 446 4.10 -15.86 7.90
N THR A 447 3.60 -14.89 8.66
CA THR A 447 2.66 -13.88 8.17
C THR A 447 3.23 -12.49 8.36
N PHE A 448 2.97 -11.61 7.40
CA PHE A 448 3.40 -10.22 7.46
C PHE A 448 2.46 -9.38 8.34
N LEU A 449 1.15 -9.48 8.09
CA LEU A 449 0.15 -8.73 8.84
C LEU A 449 -0.29 -9.50 10.09
N PHE A 450 -0.63 -8.76 11.14
CA PHE A 450 -1.23 -9.25 12.39
C PHE A 450 -0.33 -10.18 13.23
N ASP A 451 0.97 -10.18 12.96
CA ASP A 451 2.01 -10.91 13.73
C ASP A 451 1.63 -12.40 13.99
N GLY A 452 1.23 -13.08 12.92
CA GLY A 452 0.82 -14.50 12.99
C GLY A 452 -0.54 -14.77 13.61
N CYS A 453 -1.24 -13.74 14.12
CA CYS A 453 -2.60 -13.86 14.62
C CYS A 453 -3.62 -13.90 13.47
N PRO A 454 -4.81 -14.51 13.69
CA PRO A 454 -5.89 -14.45 12.72
C PRO A 454 -6.27 -13.01 12.40
N ALA A 455 -6.42 -12.71 11.10
CA ALA A 455 -6.78 -11.38 10.64
C ALA A 455 -8.15 -10.93 11.16
N PRO A 456 -8.34 -9.64 11.42
CA PRO A 456 -9.60 -9.09 11.95
C PRO A 456 -10.73 -9.12 10.91
N LEU A 457 -11.97 -8.93 11.39
CA LEU A 457 -13.18 -8.92 10.55
C LEU A 457 -13.04 -8.07 9.28
N TRP A 458 -12.49 -6.86 9.40
CA TRP A 458 -12.41 -5.93 8.28
C TRP A 458 -11.43 -6.34 7.19
N TYR A 459 -10.41 -7.11 7.54
CA TYR A 459 -9.55 -7.75 6.55
C TYR A 459 -10.36 -8.76 5.72
N TRP A 460 -11.13 -9.64 6.38
CA TRP A 460 -11.93 -10.66 5.69
C TRP A 460 -13.07 -10.09 4.84
N VAL A 461 -13.67 -8.97 5.28
CA VAL A 461 -14.67 -8.26 4.48
C VAL A 461 -14.05 -7.65 3.22
N GLY A 462 -12.81 -7.16 3.32
CA GLY A 462 -12.09 -6.54 2.21
C GLY A 462 -11.27 -7.50 1.35
N GLN A 463 -10.98 -8.72 1.82
CA GLN A 463 -10.08 -9.66 1.14
C GLN A 463 -10.46 -9.92 -0.33
N PRO A 464 -11.73 -10.15 -0.71
CA PRO A 464 -12.07 -10.39 -2.12
C PRO A 464 -11.72 -9.20 -3.03
N MET A 465 -11.80 -7.97 -2.50
CA MET A 465 -11.36 -6.78 -3.21
C MET A 465 -9.82 -6.74 -3.29
N LEU A 466 -9.13 -7.03 -2.19
CA LEU A 466 -7.67 -7.02 -2.14
C LEU A 466 -7.07 -8.05 -3.11
N GLU A 467 -7.67 -9.24 -3.21
CA GLU A 467 -7.31 -10.25 -4.20
C GLU A 467 -7.39 -9.69 -5.63
N VAL A 468 -8.50 -9.04 -6.00
CA VAL A 468 -8.64 -8.42 -7.33
C VAL A 468 -7.59 -7.32 -7.55
N LEU A 469 -7.32 -6.49 -6.53
CA LEU A 469 -6.37 -5.38 -6.64
C LEU A 469 -4.91 -5.84 -6.80
N LEU A 470 -4.56 -7.01 -6.27
CA LEU A 470 -3.20 -7.56 -6.34
C LEU A 470 -3.00 -8.53 -7.51
N SER A 471 -4.10 -9.10 -8.05
CA SER A 471 -4.06 -10.20 -9.02
C SER A 471 -3.67 -9.78 -10.44
N GLU A 472 -3.01 -10.72 -11.12
CA GLU A 472 -2.85 -10.68 -12.57
C GLU A 472 -4.24 -10.67 -13.25
N PRO A 473 -4.48 -9.77 -14.23
CA PRO A 473 -5.77 -9.68 -14.91
C PRO A 473 -5.92 -10.77 -15.98
N CYS A 474 -5.85 -12.04 -15.57
CA CYS A 474 -6.00 -13.21 -16.41
C CYS A 474 -6.90 -14.26 -15.73
N GLY A 475 -7.26 -15.32 -16.47
CA GLY A 475 -7.99 -16.46 -15.92
C GLY A 475 -7.16 -17.30 -14.95
N PRO A 476 -7.80 -18.20 -14.19
CA PRO A 476 -7.08 -19.15 -13.33
C PRO A 476 -6.30 -20.15 -14.18
N THR A 477 -5.21 -20.69 -13.63
CA THR A 477 -4.55 -21.85 -14.22
C THR A 477 -5.46 -23.07 -14.04
N VAL A 478 -5.84 -23.71 -15.15
CA VAL A 478 -6.76 -24.86 -15.15
C VAL A 478 -6.09 -26.19 -15.45
N GLY A 479 -4.87 -26.16 -15.98
CA GLY A 479 -4.08 -27.34 -16.33
C GLY A 479 -2.74 -26.96 -16.92
N TYR A 480 -2.10 -27.92 -17.57
CA TYR A 480 -0.81 -27.75 -18.24
C TYR A 480 -0.77 -28.58 -19.52
N HIS A 481 0.02 -28.13 -20.51
CA HIS A 481 0.26 -28.88 -21.72
C HIS A 481 1.69 -28.72 -22.19
N ALA A 482 2.19 -29.66 -22.97
CA ALA A 482 3.52 -29.57 -23.56
C ALA A 482 3.50 -28.63 -24.79
N GLN A 483 4.46 -27.69 -24.81
CA GLN A 483 4.68 -26.78 -25.95
C GLN A 483 6.20 -26.58 -26.13
N ALA A 484 6.71 -26.88 -27.32
CA ALA A 484 8.13 -26.76 -27.65
C ALA A 484 9.07 -27.45 -26.63
N GLY A 485 8.69 -28.61 -26.11
CA GLY A 485 9.47 -29.37 -25.13
C GLY A 485 9.39 -28.88 -23.69
N GLN A 486 8.60 -27.86 -23.42
CA GLN A 486 8.35 -27.34 -22.07
C GLN A 486 6.88 -27.52 -21.67
N MET A 487 6.65 -27.67 -20.37
CA MET A 487 5.30 -27.63 -19.82
C MET A 487 4.88 -26.18 -19.60
N VAL A 488 3.77 -25.79 -20.23
CA VAL A 488 3.21 -24.45 -20.10
C VAL A 488 1.82 -24.49 -19.46
N PRO A 489 1.46 -23.47 -18.63
CA PRO A 489 0.16 -23.43 -17.96
C PRO A 489 -0.97 -23.14 -18.95
N GLU A 490 -2.07 -23.88 -18.83
CA GLU A 490 -3.34 -23.59 -19.47
C GLU A 490 -4.09 -22.56 -18.63
N ILE A 491 -4.36 -21.40 -19.22
CA ILE A 491 -5.10 -20.34 -18.56
C ILE A 491 -6.57 -20.48 -18.95
N GLY A 492 -7.41 -20.64 -17.95
CA GLY A 492 -8.86 -20.71 -18.11
C GLY A 492 -9.45 -19.36 -18.55
N LYS A 493 -10.77 -19.36 -18.75
CA LYS A 493 -11.48 -18.13 -19.12
C LYS A 493 -11.23 -17.03 -18.08
N ALA A 494 -10.81 -15.87 -18.55
CA ALA A 494 -10.70 -14.71 -17.69
C ALA A 494 -12.11 -14.35 -17.15
N GLY A 495 -12.14 -13.97 -15.90
CA GLY A 495 -13.32 -13.45 -15.24
C GLY A 495 -13.70 -12.05 -15.71
N ALA A 496 -14.38 -11.31 -14.84
CA ALA A 496 -14.74 -9.94 -15.09
C ALA A 496 -13.50 -9.06 -15.30
N ASP A 497 -13.56 -8.19 -16.32
CA ASP A 497 -12.48 -7.26 -16.60
C ASP A 497 -12.53 -6.04 -15.66
N ASN A 498 -11.70 -6.05 -14.65
CA ASN A 498 -11.55 -4.94 -13.70
C ASN A 498 -10.44 -3.94 -14.08
N ARG A 499 -9.77 -4.08 -15.23
CA ARG A 499 -8.58 -3.29 -15.61
C ARG A 499 -8.84 -1.79 -15.64
N ALA A 500 -10.01 -1.36 -16.05
CA ALA A 500 -10.39 0.06 -16.04
C ALA A 500 -10.33 0.69 -14.65
N ILE A 501 -10.54 -0.12 -13.59
CA ILE A 501 -10.47 0.31 -12.20
C ILE A 501 -9.05 0.10 -11.64
N THR A 502 -8.45 -1.07 -11.89
CA THR A 502 -7.17 -1.43 -11.26
C THR A 502 -5.97 -0.71 -11.86
N ALA A 503 -5.94 -0.42 -13.16
CA ALA A 503 -4.80 0.21 -13.80
C ALA A 503 -4.46 1.62 -13.26
N PRO A 504 -5.43 2.54 -13.04
CA PRO A 504 -5.14 3.81 -12.38
C PRO A 504 -4.65 3.64 -10.93
N LEU A 505 -5.19 2.66 -10.19
CA LEU A 505 -4.74 2.37 -8.82
C LEU A 505 -3.28 1.89 -8.81
N TRP A 506 -2.90 1.00 -9.72
CA TRP A 506 -1.52 0.53 -9.86
C TRP A 506 -0.54 1.64 -10.24
N GLN A 507 -0.99 2.59 -11.07
CA GLN A 507 -0.18 3.77 -11.40
C GLN A 507 0.15 4.58 -10.14
N GLY A 508 -0.83 4.81 -9.29
CA GLY A 508 -0.62 5.52 -8.02
C GLY A 508 0.25 4.75 -7.04
N MET A 509 0.03 3.46 -6.89
CA MET A 509 0.90 2.59 -6.09
C MET A 509 2.36 2.66 -6.56
N ARG A 510 2.61 2.56 -7.87
CA ARG A 510 3.97 2.67 -8.44
C ARG A 510 4.61 4.04 -8.15
N ALA A 511 3.85 5.13 -8.19
CA ALA A 511 4.35 6.45 -7.85
C ALA A 511 4.83 6.52 -6.40
N PHE A 512 4.11 5.90 -5.46
CA PHE A 512 4.55 5.77 -4.08
C PHE A 512 5.83 4.92 -3.97
N VAL A 513 5.87 3.74 -4.60
CA VAL A 513 7.04 2.83 -4.58
C VAL A 513 8.30 3.56 -5.08
N GLN A 514 8.21 4.26 -6.21
CA GLN A 514 9.33 5.01 -6.78
C GLN A 514 9.82 6.12 -5.83
N ARG A 515 8.88 6.83 -5.19
CA ARG A 515 9.24 7.87 -4.23
C ARG A 515 9.90 7.28 -2.98
N TRP A 516 9.37 6.17 -2.44
CA TRP A 516 9.96 5.47 -1.31
C TRP A 516 11.36 4.95 -1.61
N GLN A 517 11.54 4.33 -2.78
CA GLN A 517 12.82 3.80 -3.24
C GLN A 517 13.89 4.90 -3.39
N ALA A 518 13.49 6.10 -3.82
CA ALA A 518 14.38 7.25 -3.93
C ALA A 518 14.72 7.91 -2.57
N GLY A 519 14.01 7.54 -1.51
CA GLY A 519 14.19 8.09 -0.16
C GLY A 519 15.24 7.33 0.66
N PRO A 520 15.62 7.88 1.82
CA PRO A 520 16.64 7.28 2.69
C PRO A 520 16.18 6.01 3.41
N LEU A 521 14.87 5.75 3.42
CA LEU A 521 14.27 4.59 4.11
C LEU A 521 13.95 3.41 3.19
N ARG A 522 14.52 3.36 1.98
CA ARG A 522 14.21 2.32 0.99
C ARG A 522 14.34 0.89 1.51
N GLU A 523 15.27 0.65 2.46
CA GLU A 523 15.54 -0.67 3.05
C GLU A 523 14.90 -0.84 4.43
N VAL A 524 14.23 0.19 4.94
CA VAL A 524 13.61 0.16 6.27
C VAL A 524 12.20 -0.39 6.17
N GLN A 525 11.88 -1.32 7.08
CA GLN A 525 10.56 -1.95 7.14
C GLN A 525 9.48 -0.96 7.55
N ILE A 526 8.48 -0.71 6.70
CA ILE A 526 7.26 -0.01 7.11
C ILE A 526 6.49 -0.91 8.08
N PRO A 527 6.05 -0.39 9.25
CA PRO A 527 5.28 -1.19 10.19
C PRO A 527 4.02 -1.79 9.57
N PRO A 528 3.72 -3.09 9.81
CA PRO A 528 2.57 -3.77 9.20
C PRO A 528 1.24 -3.05 9.47
N GLN A 529 1.07 -2.44 10.66
CA GLN A 529 -0.13 -1.69 11.03
C GLN A 529 -0.31 -0.45 10.13
N THR A 530 0.78 0.27 9.84
CA THR A 530 0.77 1.41 8.91
C THR A 530 0.45 0.95 7.48
N CYS A 531 1.01 -0.19 7.06
CA CYS A 531 0.79 -0.74 5.72
C CYS A 531 -0.67 -1.01 5.40
N ILE A 532 -1.45 -1.52 6.36
CA ILE A 532 -2.84 -1.95 6.14
C ILE A 532 -3.89 -0.94 6.63
N ALA A 533 -3.47 0.11 7.36
CA ALA A 533 -4.39 1.03 8.04
C ALA A 533 -5.40 1.68 7.09
N ALA A 534 -4.94 2.19 5.95
CA ALA A 534 -5.78 2.82 4.94
C ALA A 534 -6.85 1.85 4.41
N PHE A 535 -6.44 0.64 4.08
CA PHE A 535 -7.34 -0.39 3.56
C PHE A 535 -8.42 -0.79 4.58
N LEU A 536 -8.03 -1.07 5.82
CA LEU A 536 -8.99 -1.44 6.87
C LEU A 536 -9.97 -0.30 7.18
N GLN A 537 -9.49 0.94 7.25
CA GLN A 537 -10.34 2.11 7.46
C GLN A 537 -11.35 2.29 6.32
N MET A 538 -10.90 2.16 5.07
CA MET A 538 -11.76 2.24 3.90
C MET A 538 -12.81 1.12 3.89
N VAL A 539 -12.44 -0.12 4.20
CA VAL A 539 -13.41 -1.24 4.27
C VAL A 539 -14.47 -1.00 5.34
N GLN A 540 -14.07 -0.46 6.51
CA GLN A 540 -14.98 -0.19 7.62
C GLN A 540 -15.87 1.04 7.41
N ALA A 541 -15.30 2.13 6.93
CA ALA A 541 -15.94 3.44 6.81
C ALA A 541 -15.58 4.09 5.46
N PRO A 542 -16.12 3.59 4.35
CA PRO A 542 -15.78 4.07 3.02
C PRO A 542 -16.22 5.52 2.79
N ARG A 543 -15.42 6.27 2.05
CA ARG A 543 -15.79 7.57 1.48
C ARG A 543 -16.58 7.36 0.18
N MET A 544 -17.46 8.30 -0.18
CA MET A 544 -18.27 8.18 -1.41
C MET A 544 -17.43 7.99 -2.68
N GLN A 545 -16.25 8.57 -2.74
CA GLN A 545 -15.32 8.37 -3.85
C GLN A 545 -14.85 6.91 -3.93
N GLU A 546 -14.52 6.28 -2.80
CA GLU A 546 -14.12 4.87 -2.72
C GLU A 546 -15.25 3.95 -3.15
N VAL A 547 -16.49 4.24 -2.67
CA VAL A 547 -17.68 3.48 -3.06
C VAL A 547 -17.89 3.54 -4.58
N ARG A 548 -17.79 4.73 -5.19
CA ARG A 548 -17.98 4.91 -6.63
C ARG A 548 -16.89 4.23 -7.46
N THR A 549 -15.63 4.23 -6.97
CA THR A 549 -14.51 3.65 -7.71
C THR A 549 -14.44 2.14 -7.52
N LEU A 550 -14.49 1.66 -6.27
CA LEU A 550 -14.22 0.26 -5.93
C LEU A 550 -15.48 -0.59 -5.84
N GLY A 551 -16.65 0.00 -5.63
CA GLY A 551 -17.92 -0.72 -5.53
C GLY A 551 -18.30 -1.46 -6.84
N GLU A 552 -17.82 -0.97 -7.98
CA GLU A 552 -18.01 -1.57 -9.29
C GLU A 552 -17.12 -2.79 -9.58
N ILE A 553 -16.08 -3.01 -8.76
CA ILE A 553 -15.23 -4.20 -8.87
C ILE A 553 -16.10 -5.44 -8.82
N THR A 554 -15.91 -6.31 -9.80
CA THR A 554 -16.59 -7.60 -9.87
C THR A 554 -15.65 -8.69 -9.36
N VAL A 555 -16.11 -9.46 -8.38
CA VAL A 555 -15.43 -10.63 -7.83
C VAL A 555 -16.11 -11.91 -8.27
N GLU A 556 -15.32 -12.97 -8.42
CA GLU A 556 -15.81 -14.29 -8.81
C GLU A 556 -15.59 -15.28 -7.67
N ASP A 557 -16.69 -15.66 -7.02
CA ASP A 557 -16.71 -16.64 -5.94
C ASP A 557 -18.03 -17.40 -5.97
N GLY A 558 -18.06 -18.51 -6.69
CA GLY A 558 -19.27 -19.30 -6.93
C GLY A 558 -20.33 -18.57 -7.77
N GLY A 559 -19.96 -17.49 -8.44
CA GLY A 559 -20.76 -16.59 -9.27
C GLY A 559 -20.02 -15.29 -9.49
N SER A 560 -20.59 -14.38 -10.29
CA SER A 560 -20.00 -13.07 -10.58
C SER A 560 -20.79 -11.99 -9.82
N TRP A 561 -20.14 -11.27 -8.92
CA TRP A 561 -20.76 -10.31 -8.00
C TRP A 561 -20.03 -8.98 -7.97
N LYS A 562 -20.75 -7.86 -8.06
CA LYS A 562 -20.18 -6.56 -7.76
C LYS A 562 -19.95 -6.41 -6.23
N LEU A 563 -18.88 -5.76 -5.84
CA LEU A 563 -18.55 -5.59 -4.42
C LEU A 563 -19.63 -4.80 -3.67
N ALA A 564 -20.08 -3.66 -4.23
CA ALA A 564 -20.98 -2.74 -3.54
C ALA A 564 -21.72 -1.79 -4.50
N ALA A 565 -22.22 -2.26 -5.63
CA ALA A 565 -22.99 -1.43 -6.56
C ALA A 565 -24.50 -1.63 -6.38
N PRO A 566 -25.18 -0.81 -5.50
CA PRO A 566 -26.63 -0.89 -5.37
C PRO A 566 -27.33 -0.38 -6.64
N ALA A 567 -28.42 -1.02 -7.05
CA ALA A 567 -29.34 -0.41 -7.99
C ALA A 567 -29.99 0.82 -7.33
N GLY A 568 -30.28 1.87 -8.08
CA GLY A 568 -30.86 3.07 -7.50
C GLY A 568 -32.23 2.84 -6.80
N TRP A 569 -32.63 3.76 -5.92
CA TRP A 569 -33.88 3.69 -5.16
C TRP A 569 -35.11 3.40 -6.03
N GLY A 570 -35.18 3.97 -7.24
CA GLY A 570 -36.27 3.70 -8.17
C GLY A 570 -36.46 2.22 -8.46
N ALA A 571 -35.36 1.48 -8.70
CA ALA A 571 -35.42 0.03 -8.94
C ALA A 571 -35.94 -0.73 -7.70
N TYR A 572 -35.49 -0.35 -6.51
CA TYR A 572 -35.88 -1.03 -5.27
C TYR A 572 -37.32 -0.71 -4.81
N LEU A 573 -37.85 0.48 -5.15
CA LEU A 573 -39.25 0.80 -4.90
C LEU A 573 -40.19 -0.07 -5.77
N HIS A 574 -39.79 -0.39 -7.00
CA HIS A 574 -40.55 -1.29 -7.88
C HIS A 574 -40.35 -2.78 -7.57
N ALA A 575 -39.21 -3.14 -6.97
CA ALA A 575 -38.87 -4.53 -6.65
C ALA A 575 -38.18 -4.67 -5.27
N PRO A 576 -38.92 -4.53 -4.14
CA PRO A 576 -38.32 -4.57 -2.78
C PRO A 576 -37.55 -5.85 -2.46
N ALA A 577 -37.99 -7.00 -3.03
CA ALA A 577 -37.28 -8.27 -2.87
C ALA A 577 -35.88 -8.26 -3.49
N GLN A 578 -35.62 -7.40 -4.48
CA GLN A 578 -34.30 -7.22 -5.08
C GLN A 578 -33.33 -6.57 -4.09
N LEU A 579 -33.75 -5.54 -3.34
CA LEU A 579 -32.92 -4.92 -2.31
C LEU A 579 -32.40 -5.96 -1.30
N LYS A 580 -33.29 -6.85 -0.84
CA LYS A 580 -32.90 -7.92 0.11
C LYS A 580 -31.88 -8.87 -0.50
N ARG A 581 -32.03 -9.25 -1.77
CA ARG A 581 -31.08 -10.10 -2.49
C ARG A 581 -29.74 -9.41 -2.68
N ASP A 582 -29.74 -8.18 -3.22
CA ASP A 582 -28.53 -7.43 -3.52
C ASP A 582 -27.73 -7.14 -2.26
N LEU A 583 -28.40 -6.75 -1.16
CA LEU A 583 -27.75 -6.57 0.14
C LEU A 583 -27.18 -7.88 0.70
N ALA A 584 -27.88 -9.01 0.52
CA ALA A 584 -27.39 -10.31 0.97
C ALA A 584 -26.12 -10.70 0.19
N GLN A 585 -26.10 -10.45 -1.12
CA GLN A 585 -25.01 -10.78 -2.04
C GLN A 585 -23.82 -9.82 -1.97
N ALA A 586 -24.05 -8.55 -1.61
CA ALA A 586 -22.99 -7.55 -1.50
C ALA A 586 -21.86 -8.05 -0.59
N ARG A 587 -20.65 -8.13 -1.12
CA ARG A 587 -19.46 -8.54 -0.35
C ARG A 587 -18.97 -7.42 0.58
N TRP A 588 -19.14 -6.16 0.20
CA TRP A 588 -18.77 -4.97 0.96
C TRP A 588 -20.01 -4.18 1.42
N LYS A 589 -20.68 -4.71 2.45
CA LYS A 589 -21.96 -4.18 2.95
C LYS A 589 -21.92 -2.72 3.43
N PRO A 590 -20.88 -2.23 4.15
CA PRO A 590 -20.81 -0.81 4.50
C PRO A 590 -20.84 0.11 3.28
N ALA A 591 -20.10 -0.23 2.21
CA ALA A 591 -20.11 0.54 0.98
C ALA A 591 -21.43 0.44 0.22
N PHE A 592 -22.07 -0.73 0.20
CA PHE A 592 -23.39 -0.88 -0.40
C PHE A 592 -24.43 0.07 0.26
N LEU A 593 -24.46 0.11 1.59
CA LEU A 593 -25.35 1.00 2.33
C LEU A 593 -24.99 2.47 2.14
N GLN A 594 -23.69 2.80 2.13
CA GLN A 594 -23.20 4.15 1.85
C GLN A 594 -23.61 4.61 0.45
N GLY A 595 -23.45 3.74 -0.57
CA GLY A 595 -23.85 4.03 -1.95
C GLY A 595 -25.35 4.17 -2.11
N LEU A 596 -26.14 3.37 -1.39
CA LEU A 596 -27.60 3.40 -1.44
C LEU A 596 -28.17 4.68 -0.79
N PHE A 597 -27.69 5.05 0.39
CA PHE A 597 -28.24 6.18 1.14
C PHE A 597 -27.57 7.52 0.81
N GLY A 598 -26.35 7.52 0.30
CA GLY A 598 -25.61 8.73 -0.05
C GLY A 598 -25.12 9.56 1.14
N VAL A 599 -25.31 9.08 2.37
CA VAL A 599 -24.94 9.78 3.62
C VAL A 599 -23.90 8.99 4.41
N PRO A 600 -22.89 9.67 5.02
CA PRO A 600 -21.82 9.04 5.76
C PRO A 600 -22.28 8.66 7.19
N LEU A 601 -23.01 7.56 7.33
CA LEU A 601 -23.38 6.98 8.61
C LEU A 601 -22.38 5.86 9.00
N PRO A 602 -22.29 5.49 10.29
CA PRO A 602 -21.33 4.49 10.77
C PRO A 602 -21.79 3.05 10.45
N TYR A 603 -22.08 2.77 9.17
CA TYR A 603 -22.59 1.47 8.70
C TYR A 603 -21.69 0.30 9.11
N GLY A 604 -20.37 0.49 9.10
CA GLY A 604 -19.44 -0.54 9.55
C GLY A 604 -19.58 -0.89 11.02
N LYS A 605 -19.77 0.09 11.90
CA LYS A 605 -20.01 -0.17 13.34
C LYS A 605 -21.29 -0.98 13.55
N VAL A 606 -22.36 -0.62 12.85
CA VAL A 606 -23.64 -1.36 12.90
C VAL A 606 -23.46 -2.79 12.39
N TYR A 607 -22.77 -2.97 11.26
CA TYR A 607 -22.49 -4.29 10.69
C TYR A 607 -21.68 -5.16 11.67
N ALA A 608 -20.61 -4.61 12.27
CA ALA A 608 -19.80 -5.34 13.25
C ALA A 608 -20.63 -5.77 14.46
N ALA A 609 -21.46 -4.87 15.03
CA ALA A 609 -22.33 -5.19 16.16
C ALA A 609 -23.33 -6.32 15.85
N LEU A 610 -23.86 -6.37 14.63
CA LEU A 610 -24.76 -7.45 14.19
C LEU A 610 -24.02 -8.79 13.99
N LYS A 611 -22.75 -8.77 13.57
CA LYS A 611 -21.94 -9.97 13.41
C LYS A 611 -21.50 -10.58 14.74
N HIS A 612 -21.21 -9.76 15.76
CA HIS A 612 -20.84 -10.25 17.09
C HIS A 612 -22.00 -10.86 17.88
N LYS A 613 -23.26 -10.63 17.46
CA LYS A 613 -24.46 -11.24 18.08
C LYS A 613 -24.85 -12.61 17.49
N LYS A 614 -24.16 -13.07 16.47
CA LYS A 614 -24.33 -14.39 15.85
C LYS A 614 -23.11 -15.27 16.13
#